data_82657bf0eda4ef2632ec4ca02122b4a9
#
_entry.id   82657bf0eda4ef2632ec4ca02122b4a9
#
_cell.length_a   1.000
_cell.length_b   1.000
_cell.length_c   1.000
_cell.angle_alpha   90.00
_cell.angle_beta   90.00
_cell.angle_gamma   90.00
#
_symmetry.space_group_name_H-M   'P 1'
#
loop_
_entity.id
_entity.type
_entity.pdbx_description
1 polymer ?
#
loop_
_entity_poly.entity_id
_entity_poly.type
_entity_poly.pdbx_seq_one_letter_code
_entity_poly.pdbx_strand_id
1 'polypeptide(L)'
;MMAFIFLILFSSLVFAGPCGPHEVYVREQLIKTYTKSDGTKVSAHPRDAHCRQLTHFNYFQDSTKQTFKGIKTTIKKWTVEERKVIEEHLEKLPSWLKKYKLTEILRGDIGGNALNPAAAIPFTKTLLIFDQFFKAPNQLDILVHELSHIALHNIDPQLAIKFATSSGWILERNKRPVPPQKVIMPDSANSVGEDFANQIEIFHSNPEKLLQFNPQTFHLIQELIKREEAPK
;
A
#
# COMPACT_ATOMS: atom_id res chain seq x y z
N MET A 1 27.84 41.84 10.42
CA MET A 1 26.55 41.44 9.82
C MET A 1 26.38 39.96 10.06
N MET A 2 25.66 39.57 11.13
CA MET A 2 25.37 38.18 11.47
C MET A 2 24.06 37.76 10.81
N ALA A 3 24.14 36.77 9.91
CA ALA A 3 22.97 36.18 9.29
C ALA A 3 22.38 35.13 10.22
N PHE A 4 21.20 35.35 10.75
CA PHE A 4 20.39 34.39 11.51
C PHE A 4 19.81 33.38 10.54
N ILE A 5 20.27 32.14 10.60
CA ILE A 5 19.66 31.00 9.90
C ILE A 5 18.47 30.53 10.75
N PHE A 6 17.25 30.82 10.29
CA PHE A 6 16.03 30.24 10.86
C PHE A 6 15.93 28.77 10.40
N LEU A 7 16.25 27.86 11.33
CA LEU A 7 16.00 26.44 11.19
C LEU A 7 14.50 26.20 11.46
N ILE A 8 13.68 26.11 10.40
CA ILE A 8 12.29 25.64 10.53
C ILE A 8 12.32 24.14 10.69
N LEU A 9 12.25 23.68 11.95
CA LEU A 9 11.97 22.30 12.29
C LEU A 9 10.49 22.02 11.96
N PHE A 10 10.23 21.42 10.80
CA PHE A 10 8.96 20.74 10.56
C PHE A 10 8.92 19.47 11.43
N SER A 11 8.44 19.61 12.64
CA SER A 11 7.99 18.48 13.45
C SER A 11 6.75 17.91 12.75
N SER A 12 6.95 16.78 12.05
CA SER A 12 5.86 15.94 11.58
C SER A 12 5.12 15.41 12.80
N LEU A 13 4.08 16.11 13.24
CA LEU A 13 3.11 15.57 14.18
C LEU A 13 2.45 14.37 13.50
N VAL A 14 2.96 13.18 13.78
CA VAL A 14 2.25 11.95 13.55
C VAL A 14 1.05 11.99 14.47
N PHE A 15 -0.10 12.44 13.97
CA PHE A 15 -1.36 12.25 14.63
C PHE A 15 -1.62 10.73 14.63
N ALA A 16 -1.21 10.06 15.70
CA ALA A 16 -1.80 8.78 16.05
C ALA A 16 -3.31 9.05 16.18
N GLY A 17 -4.10 8.51 15.28
CA GLY A 17 -5.55 8.65 15.33
C GLY A 17 -6.06 8.17 16.70
N PRO A 18 -7.25 8.61 17.16
CA PRO A 18 -7.79 8.30 18.47
C PRO A 18 -8.10 6.81 18.69
N CYS A 19 -7.82 5.95 17.69
CA CYS A 19 -8.16 4.53 17.68
C CYS A 19 -6.93 3.63 17.83
N GLY A 20 -7.14 2.45 18.37
CA GLY A 20 -6.09 1.43 18.51
C GLY A 20 -5.58 0.88 17.18
N PRO A 21 -4.51 0.07 17.20
CA PRO A 21 -3.82 -0.40 15.99
C PRO A 21 -4.67 -1.31 15.09
N HIS A 22 -5.82 -1.77 15.55
CA HIS A 22 -6.75 -2.64 14.81
C HIS A 22 -8.11 -1.97 14.55
N GLU A 23 -8.16 -0.65 14.67
CA GLU A 23 -9.40 0.10 14.60
C GLU A 23 -9.33 1.21 13.58
N VAL A 24 -10.46 1.51 12.95
CA VAL A 24 -10.65 2.67 12.09
C VAL A 24 -11.51 3.69 12.82
N TYR A 25 -11.05 4.93 12.82
CA TYR A 25 -11.85 6.04 13.31
C TYR A 25 -12.98 6.36 12.34
N VAL A 26 -14.20 6.15 12.79
CA VAL A 26 -15.41 6.55 12.07
C VAL A 26 -15.84 7.91 12.61
N ARG A 27 -15.82 8.93 11.76
CA ARG A 27 -16.24 10.29 12.13
C ARG A 27 -17.72 10.30 12.49
N GLU A 28 -18.10 11.25 13.33
CA GLU A 28 -19.52 11.56 13.55
C GLU A 28 -20.21 11.86 12.21
N GLN A 29 -21.41 11.41 12.03
CA GLN A 29 -22.20 11.66 10.85
C GLN A 29 -23.70 11.62 11.16
N LEU A 30 -24.47 12.38 10.43
CA LEU A 30 -25.92 12.28 10.47
C LEU A 30 -26.37 11.12 9.59
N ILE A 31 -26.89 10.07 10.21
CA ILE A 31 -27.53 8.96 9.49
C ILE A 31 -28.89 9.45 9.00
N LYS A 32 -29.09 9.44 7.69
CA LYS A 32 -30.38 9.80 7.09
C LYS A 32 -31.42 8.69 7.34
N THR A 33 -32.69 9.08 7.32
CA THR A 33 -33.80 8.11 7.37
C THR A 33 -33.64 7.04 6.29
N TYR A 34 -33.78 5.78 6.65
CA TYR A 34 -33.75 4.65 5.72
C TYR A 34 -34.69 3.52 6.18
N THR A 35 -34.99 2.61 5.25
CA THR A 35 -35.79 1.41 5.55
C THR A 35 -34.86 0.19 5.50
N LYS A 36 -34.88 -0.61 6.54
CA LYS A 36 -34.18 -1.90 6.60
C LYS A 36 -34.80 -2.90 5.63
N SER A 37 -34.07 -3.99 5.33
CA SER A 37 -34.56 -5.09 4.48
C SER A 37 -35.84 -5.78 5.02
N ASP A 38 -36.06 -5.71 6.34
CA ASP A 38 -37.25 -6.23 7.03
C ASP A 38 -38.46 -5.25 7.02
N GLY A 39 -38.33 -4.10 6.33
CA GLY A 39 -39.35 -3.06 6.25
C GLY A 39 -39.32 -2.05 7.41
N THR A 40 -38.51 -2.22 8.42
CA THR A 40 -38.40 -1.29 9.56
C THR A 40 -37.88 0.07 9.12
N LYS A 41 -38.61 1.15 9.38
CA LYS A 41 -38.17 2.52 9.13
C LYS A 41 -37.27 3.01 10.27
N VAL A 42 -36.08 3.47 9.94
CA VAL A 42 -35.14 4.09 10.87
C VAL A 42 -35.12 5.59 10.63
N SER A 43 -35.47 6.37 11.63
CA SER A 43 -35.43 7.85 11.57
C SER A 43 -34.00 8.36 11.49
N ALA A 44 -33.83 9.56 10.95
CA ALA A 44 -32.53 10.25 10.97
C ALA A 44 -32.07 10.43 12.42
N HIS A 45 -30.82 10.09 12.68
CA HIS A 45 -30.20 10.22 14.00
C HIS A 45 -28.71 10.53 13.88
N PRO A 46 -28.14 11.27 14.82
CA PRO A 46 -26.70 11.45 14.88
C PRO A 46 -26.03 10.12 15.23
N ARG A 47 -24.90 9.87 14.64
CA ARG A 47 -23.99 8.77 14.97
C ARG A 47 -22.68 9.38 15.46
N ASP A 48 -22.37 9.14 16.71
CA ASP A 48 -21.13 9.66 17.31
C ASP A 48 -19.90 9.06 16.66
N ALA A 49 -18.82 9.83 16.68
CA ALA A 49 -17.52 9.34 16.28
C ALA A 49 -17.10 8.17 17.17
N HIS A 50 -16.61 7.09 16.58
CA HIS A 50 -16.22 5.90 17.31
C HIS A 50 -15.11 5.15 16.58
N CYS A 51 -14.37 4.34 17.33
CA CYS A 51 -13.42 3.40 16.76
C CYS A 51 -14.14 2.07 16.45
N ARG A 52 -13.94 1.56 15.25
CA ARG A 52 -14.48 0.27 14.81
C ARG A 52 -13.35 -0.71 14.58
N GLN A 53 -13.42 -1.89 15.19
CA GLN A 53 -12.44 -2.94 14.92
C GLN A 53 -12.48 -3.35 13.44
N LEU A 54 -11.28 -3.45 12.84
CA LEU A 54 -11.11 -4.03 11.53
C LEU A 54 -11.06 -5.54 11.67
N THR A 55 -12.14 -6.21 11.32
CA THR A 55 -12.12 -7.66 11.05
C THR A 55 -11.63 -7.87 9.62
N HIS A 56 -11.11 -9.05 9.28
CA HIS A 56 -10.65 -9.37 7.92
C HIS A 56 -11.68 -9.01 6.84
N PHE A 57 -12.97 -9.17 7.14
CA PHE A 57 -14.09 -8.82 6.24
C PHE A 57 -14.29 -7.31 6.01
N ASN A 58 -13.72 -6.45 6.85
CA ASN A 58 -13.92 -4.99 6.75
C ASN A 58 -12.96 -4.30 5.76
N TYR A 59 -11.95 -5.02 5.24
CA TYR A 59 -11.07 -4.48 4.21
C TYR A 59 -11.74 -4.39 2.85
N PHE A 60 -12.69 -5.28 2.57
CA PHE A 60 -13.38 -5.34 1.28
C PHE A 60 -14.54 -4.34 1.26
N GLN A 61 -14.39 -3.28 0.45
CA GLN A 61 -15.42 -2.27 0.28
C GLN A 61 -16.18 -2.49 -1.03
N ASP A 62 -17.49 -2.49 -0.95
CA ASP A 62 -18.39 -2.48 -2.13
C ASP A 62 -18.78 -1.04 -2.50
N SER A 63 -17.80 -0.17 -2.68
CA SER A 63 -18.02 1.24 -3.00
C SER A 63 -18.46 1.38 -4.47
N THR A 64 -19.52 2.16 -4.70
CA THR A 64 -20.12 2.29 -6.04
C THR A 64 -19.59 3.46 -6.86
N LYS A 65 -18.74 4.35 -6.33
CA LYS A 65 -18.16 5.48 -7.08
C LYS A 65 -16.91 6.03 -6.39
N GLN A 66 -15.75 5.68 -6.89
CA GLN A 66 -14.56 6.51 -6.64
C GLN A 66 -13.68 6.51 -7.90
N THR A 67 -13.48 7.69 -8.45
CA THR A 67 -12.40 7.91 -9.41
C THR A 67 -11.14 8.14 -8.59
N PHE A 68 -10.28 7.14 -8.52
CA PHE A 68 -8.98 7.27 -7.85
C PHE A 68 -8.07 8.14 -8.73
N LYS A 69 -7.36 9.08 -8.10
CA LYS A 69 -6.49 10.04 -8.76
C LYS A 69 -5.51 9.32 -9.71
N GLY A 70 -5.76 9.40 -11.02
CA GLY A 70 -4.92 8.79 -12.05
C GLY A 70 -5.32 7.39 -12.53
N ILE A 71 -6.16 6.67 -11.81
CA ILE A 71 -6.62 5.33 -12.20
C ILE A 71 -8.10 5.41 -12.57
N LYS A 72 -8.39 5.25 -13.87
CA LYS A 72 -9.77 5.16 -14.35
C LYS A 72 -10.23 3.71 -14.22
N THR A 73 -11.06 3.43 -13.23
CA THR A 73 -11.64 2.09 -13.01
C THR A 73 -13.08 2.22 -12.52
N THR A 74 -13.91 1.25 -12.88
CA THR A 74 -15.24 1.08 -12.31
C THR A 74 -15.13 0.15 -11.10
N ILE A 75 -15.61 0.59 -9.95
CA ILE A 75 -15.61 -0.25 -8.76
C ILE A 75 -16.75 -1.26 -8.86
N LYS A 76 -16.40 -2.52 -8.69
CA LYS A 76 -17.30 -3.68 -8.70
C LYS A 76 -17.59 -4.17 -7.30
N LYS A 77 -18.66 -4.93 -7.15
CA LYS A 77 -18.88 -5.72 -5.95
C LYS A 77 -17.97 -6.95 -5.96
N TRP A 78 -17.49 -7.31 -4.80
CA TRP A 78 -16.75 -8.55 -4.60
C TRP A 78 -17.67 -9.76 -4.69
N THR A 79 -17.23 -10.83 -5.36
CA THR A 79 -17.82 -12.16 -5.14
C THR A 79 -17.21 -12.82 -3.90
N VAL A 80 -17.85 -13.87 -3.42
CA VAL A 80 -17.35 -14.65 -2.26
C VAL A 80 -16.04 -15.34 -2.62
N GLU A 81 -15.98 -15.88 -3.83
CA GLU A 81 -14.81 -16.59 -4.37
C GLU A 81 -13.60 -15.66 -4.52
N GLU A 82 -13.82 -14.46 -5.08
CA GLU A 82 -12.77 -13.46 -5.23
C GLU A 82 -12.20 -13.03 -3.87
N ARG A 83 -13.06 -12.78 -2.88
CA ARG A 83 -12.63 -12.45 -1.52
C ARG A 83 -11.78 -13.57 -0.92
N LYS A 84 -12.22 -14.82 -1.03
CA LYS A 84 -11.48 -15.98 -0.53
C LYS A 84 -10.09 -16.08 -1.14
N VAL A 85 -9.96 -15.89 -2.46
CA VAL A 85 -8.67 -15.89 -3.14
C VAL A 85 -7.73 -14.83 -2.56
N ILE A 86 -8.22 -13.60 -2.36
CA ILE A 86 -7.40 -12.52 -1.78
C ILE A 86 -7.01 -12.84 -0.33
N GLU A 87 -7.95 -13.30 0.50
CA GLU A 87 -7.69 -13.65 1.90
C GLU A 87 -6.62 -14.73 2.01
N GLU A 88 -6.71 -15.79 1.21
CA GLU A 88 -5.70 -16.87 1.17
C GLU A 88 -4.30 -16.37 0.79
N HIS A 89 -4.20 -15.38 -0.10
CA HIS A 89 -2.91 -14.80 -0.48
C HIS A 89 -2.40 -13.82 0.58
N LEU A 90 -3.28 -13.03 1.21
CA LEU A 90 -2.90 -12.15 2.32
C LEU A 90 -2.36 -12.94 3.52
N GLU A 91 -2.89 -14.14 3.77
CA GLU A 91 -2.37 -15.04 4.81
C GLU A 91 -0.96 -15.56 4.51
N LYS A 92 -0.60 -15.71 3.24
CA LYS A 92 0.73 -16.18 2.79
C LYS A 92 1.78 -15.08 2.71
N LEU A 93 1.38 -13.82 2.84
CA LEU A 93 2.34 -12.71 2.79
C LEU A 93 3.43 -12.82 3.87
N PRO A 94 4.64 -12.31 3.59
CA PRO A 94 5.68 -12.15 4.60
C PRO A 94 5.18 -11.36 5.82
N SER A 95 5.58 -11.77 7.03
CA SER A 95 5.15 -11.18 8.30
C SER A 95 5.39 -9.67 8.38
N TRP A 96 6.53 -9.21 7.87
CA TRP A 96 6.89 -7.79 7.86
C TRP A 96 5.99 -6.94 6.95
N LEU A 97 5.43 -7.49 5.86
CA LEU A 97 4.46 -6.79 5.01
C LEU A 97 3.06 -6.73 5.67
N LYS A 98 2.66 -7.79 6.39
CA LYS A 98 1.36 -7.84 7.08
C LYS A 98 1.18 -6.74 8.12
N LYS A 99 2.27 -6.20 8.66
CA LYS A 99 2.19 -5.11 9.64
C LYS A 99 1.72 -3.78 9.05
N TYR A 100 1.90 -3.57 7.73
CA TYR A 100 1.39 -2.40 7.03
C TYR A 100 -0.07 -2.58 6.68
N LYS A 101 -0.91 -2.59 7.71
CA LYS A 101 -2.34 -2.88 7.60
C LYS A 101 -3.02 -2.06 6.52
N LEU A 102 -3.71 -2.74 5.62
CA LEU A 102 -4.58 -2.11 4.65
C LEU A 102 -5.76 -1.43 5.36
N THR A 103 -6.16 -0.28 4.85
CA THR A 103 -7.40 0.39 5.27
C THR A 103 -8.58 -0.16 4.51
N GLU A 104 -8.38 -0.46 3.22
CA GLU A 104 -9.43 -1.00 2.36
C GLU A 104 -8.83 -1.77 1.17
N ILE A 105 -9.63 -2.70 0.65
CA ILE A 105 -9.35 -3.41 -0.59
C ILE A 105 -10.55 -3.22 -1.51
N LEU A 106 -10.32 -2.62 -2.69
CA LEU A 106 -11.34 -2.31 -3.66
C LEU A 106 -11.24 -3.24 -4.87
N ARG A 107 -12.39 -3.58 -5.43
CA ARG A 107 -12.52 -4.38 -6.64
C ARG A 107 -12.76 -3.47 -7.83
N GLY A 108 -11.78 -3.31 -8.69
CA GLY A 108 -11.91 -2.59 -9.96
C GLY A 108 -12.12 -3.53 -11.15
N ASP A 109 -12.59 -3.01 -12.28
CA ASP A 109 -12.68 -3.77 -13.54
C ASP A 109 -11.34 -3.78 -14.28
N ILE A 110 -10.82 -2.62 -14.61
CA ILE A 110 -9.58 -2.43 -15.38
C ILE A 110 -8.68 -1.45 -14.64
N GLY A 111 -7.40 -1.77 -14.51
CA GLY A 111 -6.41 -0.91 -13.87
C GLY A 111 -5.68 -0.02 -14.86
N GLY A 112 -6.18 1.19 -15.13
CA GLY A 112 -5.49 2.21 -15.92
C GLY A 112 -5.07 1.81 -17.34
N ASN A 113 -4.45 0.65 -17.49
CA ASN A 113 -4.32 -0.10 -18.72
C ASN A 113 -4.88 -1.51 -18.53
N ALA A 114 -5.29 -2.17 -19.62
CA ALA A 114 -5.96 -3.48 -19.58
C ALA A 114 -5.09 -4.63 -19.01
N LEU A 115 -3.79 -4.41 -18.79
CA LEU A 115 -2.83 -5.43 -18.34
C LEU A 115 -2.49 -5.31 -16.86
N ASN A 116 -2.85 -4.20 -16.21
CA ASN A 116 -2.51 -4.02 -14.80
C ASN A 116 -3.37 -4.91 -13.88
N PRO A 117 -2.78 -5.82 -13.10
CA PRO A 117 -3.53 -6.74 -12.24
C PRO A 117 -3.98 -6.11 -10.92
N ALA A 118 -3.22 -5.17 -10.39
CA ALA A 118 -3.51 -4.50 -9.12
C ALA A 118 -2.87 -3.11 -9.07
N ALA A 119 -3.21 -2.31 -8.07
CA ALA A 119 -2.53 -1.05 -7.76
C ALA A 119 -2.64 -0.72 -6.27
N ALA A 120 -1.57 -0.20 -5.69
CA ALA A 120 -1.57 0.34 -4.34
C ALA A 120 -1.73 1.85 -4.33
N ILE A 121 -2.43 2.37 -3.33
CA ILE A 121 -2.45 3.79 -3.00
C ILE A 121 -1.81 3.95 -1.61
N PRO A 122 -0.49 4.20 -1.55
CA PRO A 122 0.28 4.11 -0.30
C PRO A 122 -0.22 5.06 0.80
N PHE A 123 -0.63 6.27 0.43
CA PHE A 123 -1.08 7.29 1.37
C PHE A 123 -2.34 6.88 2.14
N THR A 124 -3.30 6.23 1.50
CA THR A 124 -4.54 5.75 2.11
C THR A 124 -4.46 4.30 2.53
N LYS A 125 -3.36 3.61 2.22
CA LYS A 125 -3.20 2.15 2.41
C LYS A 125 -4.32 1.36 1.76
N THR A 126 -4.72 1.79 0.57
CA THR A 126 -5.76 1.15 -0.25
C THR A 126 -5.10 0.24 -1.27
N LEU A 127 -5.66 -0.94 -1.44
CA LEU A 127 -5.29 -1.88 -2.50
C LEU A 127 -6.45 -1.99 -3.49
N LEU A 128 -6.17 -1.79 -4.78
CA LEU A 128 -7.12 -2.05 -5.87
C LEU A 128 -6.75 -3.35 -6.55
N ILE A 129 -7.73 -4.22 -6.73
CA ILE A 129 -7.59 -5.50 -7.42
C ILE A 129 -8.44 -5.47 -8.69
N PHE A 130 -7.84 -5.77 -9.83
CA PHE A 130 -8.49 -5.72 -11.13
C PHE A 130 -8.77 -7.12 -11.69
N ASP A 131 -9.52 -7.19 -12.80
CA ASP A 131 -9.90 -8.46 -13.43
C ASP A 131 -8.69 -9.31 -13.84
N GLN A 132 -7.57 -8.68 -14.19
CA GLN A 132 -6.34 -9.39 -14.60
C GLN A 132 -5.65 -10.12 -13.43
N PHE A 133 -5.83 -9.66 -12.20
CA PHE A 133 -5.29 -10.33 -11.03
C PHE A 133 -5.75 -11.79 -10.94
N PHE A 134 -7.05 -12.04 -11.16
CA PHE A 134 -7.63 -13.39 -11.05
C PHE A 134 -7.22 -14.32 -12.19
N LYS A 135 -6.60 -13.80 -13.24
CA LYS A 135 -6.05 -14.56 -14.37
C LYS A 135 -4.54 -14.76 -14.27
N ALA A 136 -3.88 -14.02 -13.40
CA ALA A 136 -2.43 -14.07 -13.23
C ALA A 136 -2.00 -15.34 -12.50
N PRO A 137 -0.92 -16.01 -12.93
CA PRO A 137 -0.40 -17.20 -12.25
C PRO A 137 0.41 -16.86 -10.97
N ASN A 138 0.85 -15.61 -10.83
CA ASN A 138 1.73 -15.13 -9.76
C ASN A 138 1.03 -14.14 -8.81
N GLN A 139 -0.20 -14.44 -8.41
CA GLN A 139 -1.04 -13.55 -7.60
C GLN A 139 -0.39 -13.11 -6.28
N LEU A 140 0.37 -13.99 -5.63
CA LEU A 140 1.08 -13.66 -4.39
C LEU A 140 2.18 -12.61 -4.63
N ASP A 141 2.96 -12.78 -5.71
CA ASP A 141 4.03 -11.84 -6.05
C ASP A 141 3.47 -10.45 -6.39
N ILE A 142 2.33 -10.40 -7.08
CA ILE A 142 1.60 -9.15 -7.34
C ILE A 142 1.22 -8.47 -6.02
N LEU A 143 0.69 -9.19 -5.04
CA LEU A 143 0.36 -8.61 -3.73
C LEU A 143 1.60 -8.17 -2.96
N VAL A 144 2.69 -8.93 -3.04
CA VAL A 144 3.99 -8.52 -2.46
C VAL A 144 4.46 -7.22 -3.09
N HIS A 145 4.39 -7.09 -4.41
CA HIS A 145 4.74 -5.87 -5.14
C HIS A 145 3.91 -4.66 -4.65
N GLU A 146 2.59 -4.76 -4.70
CA GLU A 146 1.70 -3.67 -4.34
C GLU A 146 1.82 -3.26 -2.86
N LEU A 147 1.95 -4.22 -1.97
CA LEU A 147 2.16 -3.93 -0.55
C LEU A 147 3.54 -3.33 -0.26
N SER A 148 4.53 -3.58 -1.12
CA SER A 148 5.84 -2.95 -1.03
C SER A 148 5.78 -1.45 -1.29
N HIS A 149 4.90 -0.96 -2.16
CA HIS A 149 4.64 0.47 -2.28
C HIS A 149 4.12 1.08 -0.98
N ILE A 150 3.20 0.38 -0.31
CA ILE A 150 2.67 0.82 1.00
C ILE A 150 3.78 0.78 2.05
N ALA A 151 4.60 -0.26 2.05
CA ALA A 151 5.74 -0.38 2.96
C ALA A 151 6.74 0.76 2.77
N LEU A 152 7.17 1.04 1.54
CA LEU A 152 8.10 2.12 1.23
C LEU A 152 7.63 3.48 1.74
N HIS A 153 6.33 3.75 1.65
CA HIS A 153 5.74 4.99 2.16
C HIS A 153 5.76 5.10 3.69
N ASN A 154 5.87 3.99 4.39
CA ASN A 154 5.76 3.91 5.84
C ASN A 154 7.07 3.55 6.56
N ILE A 155 8.13 3.15 5.85
CA ILE A 155 9.46 2.94 6.45
C ILE A 155 10.13 4.26 6.77
N ASP A 156 11.22 4.19 7.55
CA ASP A 156 12.08 5.33 7.82
C ASP A 156 12.57 5.97 6.50
N PRO A 157 12.37 7.29 6.29
CA PRO A 157 12.81 7.98 5.08
C PRO A 157 14.31 7.80 4.79
N GLN A 158 15.16 7.65 5.80
CA GLN A 158 16.59 7.40 5.62
C GLN A 158 16.86 6.02 5.01
N LEU A 159 16.04 5.01 5.37
CA LEU A 159 16.11 3.69 4.74
C LEU A 159 15.67 3.73 3.27
N ALA A 160 14.61 4.50 2.97
CA ALA A 160 14.17 4.69 1.59
C ALA A 160 15.24 5.37 0.73
N ILE A 161 15.91 6.40 1.26
CA ILE A 161 17.04 7.07 0.60
C ILE A 161 18.22 6.11 0.43
N LYS A 162 18.58 5.36 1.49
CA LYS A 162 19.66 4.37 1.43
C LYS A 162 19.38 3.30 0.38
N PHE A 163 18.13 2.81 0.31
CA PHE A 163 17.70 1.88 -0.74
C PHE A 163 17.91 2.50 -2.13
N ALA A 164 17.33 3.67 -2.39
CA ALA A 164 17.41 4.32 -3.69
C ALA A 164 18.86 4.50 -4.15
N THR A 165 19.75 5.01 -3.27
CA THR A 165 21.16 5.20 -3.60
C THR A 165 21.90 3.89 -3.83
N SER A 166 21.62 2.85 -3.05
CA SER A 166 22.18 1.51 -3.23
C SER A 166 21.71 0.83 -4.52
N SER A 167 20.50 1.16 -4.99
CA SER A 167 19.97 0.74 -6.30
C SER A 167 20.56 1.53 -7.46
N GLY A 168 21.34 2.59 -7.20
CA GLY A 168 21.96 3.41 -8.22
C GLY A 168 21.15 4.62 -8.67
N TRP A 169 20.06 4.97 -7.96
CA TRP A 169 19.33 6.21 -8.21
C TRP A 169 20.15 7.43 -7.81
N ILE A 170 20.14 8.46 -8.65
CA ILE A 170 20.75 9.76 -8.33
C ILE A 170 19.64 10.66 -7.77
N LEU A 171 19.78 11.02 -6.50
CA LEU A 171 18.83 11.87 -5.79
C LEU A 171 19.45 13.26 -5.61
N GLU A 172 18.96 14.24 -6.35
CA GLU A 172 19.38 15.64 -6.21
C GLU A 172 18.22 16.46 -5.62
N ARG A 173 18.59 17.39 -4.75
CA ARG A 173 17.60 18.28 -4.13
C ARG A 173 16.84 19.09 -5.21
N ASN A 174 15.51 19.05 -5.14
CA ASN A 174 14.61 19.77 -6.06
C ASN A 174 14.67 19.33 -7.53
N LYS A 175 15.28 18.18 -7.83
CA LYS A 175 15.24 17.59 -9.16
C LYS A 175 14.49 16.24 -9.14
N ARG A 176 14.01 15.86 -10.31
CA ARG A 176 13.45 14.50 -10.47
C ARG A 176 14.59 13.48 -10.31
N PRO A 177 14.36 12.41 -9.53
CA PRO A 177 15.34 11.32 -9.43
C PRO A 177 15.73 10.78 -10.80
N VAL A 178 17.02 10.50 -10.99
CA VAL A 178 17.54 9.90 -12.24
C VAL A 178 17.65 8.40 -12.01
N PRO A 179 17.05 7.56 -12.88
CA PRO A 179 17.07 6.11 -12.72
C PRO A 179 18.47 5.53 -12.93
N PRO A 180 18.76 4.35 -12.35
CA PRO A 180 20.00 3.63 -12.58
C PRO A 180 20.12 3.17 -14.03
N GLN A 181 21.36 2.97 -14.51
CA GLN A 181 21.62 2.47 -15.87
C GLN A 181 21.13 1.03 -16.06
N LYS A 182 21.14 0.24 -15.01
CA LYS A 182 20.62 -1.14 -15.02
C LYS A 182 19.50 -1.26 -14.03
N VAL A 183 18.40 -1.85 -14.47
CA VAL A 183 17.21 -2.12 -13.66
C VAL A 183 16.90 -3.61 -13.69
N ILE A 184 16.30 -4.11 -12.59
CA ILE A 184 15.97 -5.54 -12.47
C ILE A 184 14.76 -5.92 -13.33
N MET A 185 13.83 -4.97 -13.51
CA MET A 185 12.66 -5.05 -14.38
C MET A 185 12.51 -3.73 -15.15
N PRO A 186 11.92 -3.74 -16.36
CA PRO A 186 11.84 -2.52 -17.21
C PRO A 186 11.14 -1.34 -16.53
N ASP A 187 10.09 -1.58 -15.77
CA ASP A 187 9.31 -0.56 -15.06
C ASP A 187 9.99 -0.03 -13.80
N SER A 188 10.99 -0.72 -13.28
CA SER A 188 11.85 -0.21 -12.20
C SER A 188 12.45 1.16 -12.51
N ALA A 189 12.66 1.49 -13.79
CA ALA A 189 13.17 2.80 -14.21
C ALA A 189 12.14 3.95 -14.06
N ASN A 190 10.87 3.65 -13.83
CA ASN A 190 9.81 4.65 -13.77
C ASN A 190 9.87 5.50 -12.49
N SER A 191 10.19 4.87 -11.36
CA SER A 191 10.32 5.54 -10.07
C SER A 191 11.10 4.68 -9.06
N VAL A 192 11.61 5.33 -8.01
CA VAL A 192 12.19 4.63 -6.85
C VAL A 192 11.19 3.65 -6.23
N GLY A 193 9.89 3.99 -6.27
CA GLY A 193 8.82 3.14 -5.74
C GLY A 193 8.67 1.84 -6.52
N GLU A 194 8.64 1.92 -7.87
CA GLU A 194 8.58 0.73 -8.73
C GLU A 194 9.83 -0.14 -8.56
N ASP A 195 11.00 0.50 -8.50
CA ASP A 195 12.25 -0.24 -8.31
C ASP A 195 12.29 -0.96 -6.96
N PHE A 196 11.83 -0.31 -5.90
CA PHE A 196 11.71 -0.95 -4.58
C PHE A 196 10.73 -2.12 -4.61
N ALA A 197 9.53 -1.92 -5.17
CA ALA A 197 8.50 -2.96 -5.21
C ALA A 197 8.97 -4.17 -6.04
N ASN A 198 9.58 -3.95 -7.19
CA ASN A 198 10.14 -5.01 -8.03
C ASN A 198 11.29 -5.76 -7.34
N GLN A 199 12.18 -5.08 -6.63
CA GLN A 199 13.26 -5.75 -5.91
C GLN A 199 12.76 -6.56 -4.72
N ILE A 200 11.72 -6.10 -4.00
CA ILE A 200 11.06 -6.88 -2.94
C ILE A 200 10.33 -8.10 -3.53
N GLU A 201 9.62 -7.94 -4.63
CA GLU A 201 8.97 -9.04 -5.35
C GLU A 201 9.99 -10.11 -5.75
N ILE A 202 11.11 -9.70 -6.37
CA ILE A 202 12.19 -10.63 -6.76
C ILE A 202 12.90 -11.22 -5.53
N PHE A 203 13.09 -10.45 -4.46
CA PHE A 203 13.64 -10.98 -3.20
C PHE A 203 12.75 -12.09 -2.63
N HIS A 204 11.44 -11.97 -2.76
CA HIS A 204 10.48 -12.96 -2.30
C HIS A 204 10.43 -14.20 -3.21
N SER A 205 10.34 -14.00 -4.53
CA SER A 205 10.12 -15.07 -5.51
C SER A 205 11.43 -15.74 -5.98
N ASN A 206 12.52 -14.99 -6.07
CA ASN A 206 13.83 -15.46 -6.53
C ASN A 206 14.98 -14.66 -5.91
N PRO A 207 15.29 -14.88 -4.62
CA PRO A 207 16.30 -14.11 -3.89
C PRO A 207 17.71 -14.18 -4.52
N GLU A 208 18.07 -15.31 -5.13
CA GLU A 208 19.35 -15.49 -5.78
C GLU A 208 19.53 -14.56 -6.99
N LYS A 209 18.45 -14.36 -7.75
CA LYS A 209 18.45 -13.42 -8.88
C LYS A 209 18.75 -12.00 -8.40
N LEU A 210 18.15 -11.57 -7.30
CA LEU A 210 18.41 -10.24 -6.74
C LEU A 210 19.83 -10.14 -6.20
N LEU A 211 20.32 -11.16 -5.50
CA LEU A 211 21.68 -11.19 -4.98
C LEU A 211 22.73 -11.04 -6.10
N GLN A 212 22.52 -11.73 -7.21
CA GLN A 212 23.40 -11.63 -8.40
C GLN A 212 23.29 -10.27 -9.10
N PHE A 213 22.07 -9.70 -9.14
CA PHE A 213 21.84 -8.41 -9.78
C PHE A 213 22.42 -7.24 -8.98
N ASN A 214 22.09 -7.16 -7.68
CA ASN A 214 22.55 -6.08 -6.79
C ASN A 214 22.71 -6.61 -5.34
N PRO A 215 23.90 -7.10 -4.97
CA PRO A 215 24.16 -7.59 -3.63
C PRO A 215 23.92 -6.55 -2.52
N GLN A 216 24.14 -5.25 -2.80
CA GLN A 216 23.98 -4.19 -1.80
C GLN A 216 22.50 -4.03 -1.43
N THR A 217 21.61 -3.95 -2.42
CA THR A 217 20.18 -3.85 -2.14
C THR A 217 19.62 -5.13 -1.55
N PHE A 218 20.12 -6.30 -1.96
CA PHE A 218 19.75 -7.58 -1.36
C PHE A 218 20.00 -7.57 0.16
N HIS A 219 21.21 -7.21 0.60
CA HIS A 219 21.53 -7.16 2.03
C HIS A 219 20.74 -6.06 2.76
N LEU A 220 20.51 -4.93 2.11
CA LEU A 220 19.71 -3.86 2.69
C LEU A 220 18.25 -4.29 2.92
N ILE A 221 17.67 -5.06 1.98
CA ILE A 221 16.33 -5.63 2.14
C ILE A 221 16.30 -6.64 3.31
N GLN A 222 17.33 -7.48 3.44
CA GLN A 222 17.44 -8.38 4.59
C GLN A 222 17.49 -7.61 5.92
N GLU A 223 18.28 -6.53 5.98
CA GLU A 223 18.34 -5.67 7.17
C GLU A 223 16.99 -5.02 7.47
N LEU A 224 16.31 -4.50 6.43
CA LEU A 224 14.97 -3.93 6.55
C LEU A 224 14.01 -4.95 7.16
N ILE A 225 13.93 -6.15 6.61
CA ILE A 225 13.03 -7.20 7.08
C ILE A 225 13.31 -7.54 8.55
N LYS A 226 14.58 -7.75 8.92
CA LYS A 226 14.98 -8.02 10.31
C LYS A 226 14.54 -6.91 11.28
N ARG A 227 14.70 -5.65 10.88
CA ARG A 227 14.25 -4.50 11.71
C ARG A 227 12.75 -4.45 11.86
N GLU A 228 12.05 -4.74 10.77
CA GLU A 228 10.61 -4.69 10.72
C GLU A 228 9.95 -5.85 11.50
N GLU A 229 10.63 -6.99 11.65
CA GLU A 229 10.17 -8.16 12.42
C GLU A 229 10.65 -8.14 13.88
N ALA A 230 11.56 -7.24 14.24
CA ALA A 230 12.02 -7.13 15.62
C ALA A 230 10.86 -6.74 16.56
N PRO A 231 10.71 -7.39 17.71
CA PRO A 231 9.72 -7.02 18.71
C PRO A 231 9.99 -5.58 19.18
N LYS A 232 8.91 -4.78 19.26
CA LYS A 232 8.97 -3.41 19.78
C LYS A 232 8.75 -3.39 21.28
#